data_0171979a5f12786c5b1674c2702a551c
#
_entry.id   0171979a5f12786c5b1674c2702a551c
#
_cell.length_a   1.000
_cell.length_b   1.000
_cell.length_c   1.000
_cell.angle_alpha   90.00
_cell.angle_beta   90.00
_cell.angle_gamma   90.00
#
_symmetry.space_group_name_H-M   'P 1'
#
loop_
_entity.id
_entity.type
_entity.pdbx_description
1 polymer ?
#
loop_
_entity_poly.entity_id
_entity_poly.type
_entity_poly.pdbx_seq_one_letter_code
_entity_poly.pdbx_strand_id
1 'polypeptide(L)'
;MKDSFYTTPPFYGELTKKLLHQKKTYPFLKLGSIGNSVQGRKIYALFLGNMSSPVVYAAAFHPLEWLTESLMIRFADELCRALSDSRELKSAVSKRGVIIVPCANPDGVELLLSGGASAGSYRKFTDRISGGDYRMWNANIRGVDINHNFNAGHAILRKMEQKAGINGPAMRRFGGYKPNSEPETRALVSLCRSFSVSRVYAFHSQGEEIFYRYGEKIPAGSEQMAQMLANSSGYTLQTQGGLASHGGFKDWFINEFNCPGFTIEIGRGKNPLPISELSPIFARLYEMMLLGLVI
;
A
#
# COMPACT_ATOMS: atom_id res chain seq x y z
N MET A 1 -28.58 3.72 -0.80
CA MET A 1 -27.95 3.41 -2.11
C MET A 1 -26.60 2.78 -1.84
N LYS A 2 -26.26 1.63 -2.48
CA LYS A 2 -24.88 1.11 -2.43
C LYS A 2 -23.98 2.16 -3.07
N ASP A 3 -22.90 2.55 -2.38
CA ASP A 3 -21.93 3.50 -2.93
C ASP A 3 -21.27 2.86 -4.17
N SER A 4 -21.45 3.48 -5.32
CA SER A 4 -20.97 2.95 -6.61
C SER A 4 -19.45 2.79 -6.67
N PHE A 5 -18.72 3.52 -5.85
CA PHE A 5 -17.26 3.39 -5.74
C PHE A 5 -16.81 1.97 -5.38
N TYR A 6 -17.58 1.24 -4.59
CA TYR A 6 -17.24 -0.12 -4.15
C TYR A 6 -17.79 -1.22 -5.06
N THR A 7 -18.24 -0.88 -6.27
CA THR A 7 -18.78 -1.83 -7.26
C THR A 7 -17.97 -1.91 -8.55
N THR A 8 -16.99 -1.03 -8.71
CA THR A 8 -16.10 -0.95 -9.89
C THR A 8 -14.66 -0.75 -9.47
N PRO A 9 -13.68 -1.07 -10.34
CA PRO A 9 -12.28 -0.73 -10.08
C PRO A 9 -12.08 0.78 -9.85
N PRO A 10 -11.15 1.19 -8.95
CA PRO A 10 -10.99 2.58 -8.55
C PRO A 10 -10.12 3.36 -9.54
N PHE A 11 -10.70 3.93 -10.59
CA PHE A 11 -9.98 4.88 -11.44
C PHE A 11 -9.56 6.11 -10.65
N TYR A 12 -8.42 6.71 -10.98
CA TYR A 12 -7.86 7.85 -10.25
C TYR A 12 -8.82 9.03 -10.07
N GLY A 13 -9.64 9.29 -11.09
CA GLY A 13 -10.70 10.32 -11.01
C GLY A 13 -11.75 10.00 -9.95
N GLU A 14 -12.18 8.74 -9.87
CA GLU A 14 -13.16 8.28 -8.88
C GLU A 14 -12.56 8.23 -7.47
N LEU A 15 -11.30 7.78 -7.33
CA LEU A 15 -10.55 7.88 -6.09
C LEU A 15 -10.53 9.32 -5.57
N THR A 16 -10.17 10.29 -6.43
CA THR A 16 -10.10 11.70 -6.05
C THR A 16 -11.46 12.23 -5.58
N LYS A 17 -12.52 11.95 -6.31
CA LYS A 17 -13.91 12.33 -5.94
C LYS A 17 -14.30 11.74 -4.59
N LYS A 18 -14.00 10.46 -4.37
CA LYS A 18 -14.33 9.76 -3.12
C LYS A 18 -13.61 10.35 -1.92
N LEU A 19 -12.30 10.63 -2.05
CA LEU A 19 -11.49 11.26 -0.99
C LEU A 19 -11.99 12.68 -0.65
N LEU A 20 -12.35 13.47 -1.66
CA LEU A 20 -12.95 14.80 -1.44
C LEU A 20 -14.30 14.71 -0.76
N HIS A 21 -15.11 13.71 -1.10
CA HIS A 21 -16.39 13.46 -0.45
C HIS A 21 -16.18 13.07 1.03
N GLN A 22 -15.26 12.14 1.34
CA GLN A 22 -14.93 11.76 2.72
C GLN A 22 -14.47 12.97 3.55
N LYS A 23 -13.58 13.79 3.00
CA LYS A 23 -13.15 15.05 3.67
C LYS A 23 -14.30 15.99 3.97
N LYS A 24 -15.29 16.08 3.06
CA LYS A 24 -16.49 16.93 3.27
C LYS A 24 -17.41 16.33 4.33
N THR A 25 -17.57 15.00 4.34
CA THR A 25 -18.45 14.28 5.27
C THR A 25 -17.89 14.26 6.69
N TYR A 26 -16.58 14.17 6.85
CA TYR A 26 -15.90 14.08 8.13
C TYR A 26 -14.94 15.25 8.35
N PRO A 27 -15.38 16.36 8.99
CA PRO A 27 -14.56 17.58 9.13
C PRO A 27 -13.23 17.38 9.89
N PHE A 28 -13.13 16.35 10.74
CA PHE A 28 -11.91 15.98 11.47
C PHE A 28 -10.91 15.18 10.62
N LEU A 29 -11.32 14.68 9.45
CA LEU A 29 -10.44 14.00 8.50
C LEU A 29 -9.68 15.04 7.67
N LYS A 30 -8.35 15.01 7.72
CA LYS A 30 -7.53 15.85 6.86
C LYS A 30 -7.09 15.07 5.63
N LEU A 31 -7.32 15.63 4.45
CA LEU A 31 -6.84 15.11 3.17
C LEU A 31 -5.63 15.93 2.72
N GLY A 32 -4.52 15.24 2.44
CA GLY A 32 -3.30 15.84 1.92
C GLY A 32 -2.72 15.03 0.76
N SER A 33 -1.57 15.48 0.26
CA SER A 33 -0.73 14.73 -0.67
C SER A 33 0.66 14.57 -0.06
N ILE A 34 1.23 13.38 -0.14
CA ILE A 34 2.59 13.09 0.33
C ILE A 34 3.64 13.25 -0.79
N GLY A 35 3.18 13.48 -2.02
CA GLY A 35 4.02 13.64 -3.20
C GLY A 35 3.21 13.48 -4.48
N ASN A 36 3.92 13.42 -5.59
CA ASN A 36 3.33 13.14 -6.89
C ASN A 36 3.99 11.93 -7.52
N SER A 37 3.22 11.18 -8.31
CA SER A 37 3.73 10.12 -9.18
C SER A 37 4.58 10.68 -10.32
N VAL A 38 5.17 9.81 -11.12
CA VAL A 38 5.94 10.20 -12.31
C VAL A 38 5.14 11.08 -13.28
N GLN A 39 3.84 10.82 -13.47
CA GLN A 39 2.97 11.61 -14.34
C GLN A 39 2.29 12.79 -13.62
N GLY A 40 2.70 13.09 -12.39
CA GLY A 40 2.19 14.23 -11.62
C GLY A 40 0.86 13.97 -10.90
N ARG A 41 0.34 12.74 -10.88
CA ARG A 41 -0.83 12.40 -10.06
C ARG A 41 -0.47 12.51 -8.58
N LYS A 42 -1.32 13.17 -7.79
CA LYS A 42 -1.12 13.27 -6.33
C LYS A 42 -1.18 11.89 -5.70
N ILE A 43 -0.21 11.60 -4.84
CA ILE A 43 -0.25 10.45 -3.94
C ILE A 43 -0.95 10.95 -2.68
N TYR A 44 -2.25 10.65 -2.58
CA TYR A 44 -3.08 11.14 -1.50
C TYR A 44 -2.82 10.41 -0.19
N ALA A 45 -2.98 11.15 0.91
CA ALA A 45 -3.03 10.59 2.26
C ALA A 45 -4.14 11.21 3.07
N LEU A 46 -4.79 10.39 3.89
CA LEU A 46 -5.78 10.76 4.88
C LEU A 46 -5.12 10.76 6.25
N PHE A 47 -5.33 11.81 7.03
CA PHE A 47 -4.73 11.99 8.35
C PHE A 47 -5.82 12.11 9.41
N LEU A 48 -5.74 11.31 10.46
CA LEU A 48 -6.68 11.27 11.57
C LEU A 48 -5.92 11.31 12.91
N GLY A 49 -6.35 12.17 13.82
CA GLY A 49 -5.82 12.25 15.18
C GLY A 49 -4.44 12.92 15.30
N ASN A 50 -3.66 12.52 16.28
CA ASN A 50 -2.37 13.12 16.62
C ASN A 50 -1.23 12.53 15.77
N MET A 51 -0.50 13.40 15.09
CA MET A 51 0.60 13.00 14.19
C MET A 51 1.97 12.90 14.88
N SER A 52 2.05 12.87 16.21
CA SER A 52 3.33 12.75 16.93
C SER A 52 3.94 11.33 16.80
N SER A 53 3.11 10.30 16.72
CA SER A 53 3.57 8.90 16.55
C SER A 53 2.54 8.07 15.78
N PRO A 54 2.23 8.45 14.54
CA PRO A 54 1.14 7.83 13.79
C PRO A 54 1.45 6.41 13.34
N VAL A 55 0.38 5.69 13.04
CA VAL A 55 0.42 4.41 12.33
C VAL A 55 0.15 4.68 10.86
N VAL A 56 0.89 4.03 9.95
CA VAL A 56 0.71 4.18 8.49
C VAL A 56 0.10 2.91 7.89
N TYR A 57 -1.00 3.08 7.17
CA TYR A 57 -1.61 2.07 6.30
C TYR A 57 -1.36 2.51 4.85
N ALA A 58 -0.71 1.69 4.07
CA ALA A 58 -0.43 1.98 2.66
C ALA A 58 -0.84 0.81 1.77
N ALA A 59 -1.37 1.11 0.58
CA ALA A 59 -1.90 0.11 -0.33
C ALA A 59 -1.62 0.45 -1.80
N ALA A 60 -2.01 -0.46 -2.70
CA ALA A 60 -1.85 -0.35 -4.14
C ALA A 60 -0.43 0.05 -4.56
N PHE A 61 0.56 -0.65 -4.01
CA PHE A 61 1.95 -0.60 -4.49
C PHE A 61 2.03 -1.22 -5.89
N HIS A 62 1.34 -2.34 -6.06
CA HIS A 62 1.24 -3.08 -7.31
C HIS A 62 -0.12 -2.83 -7.97
N PRO A 63 -0.15 -2.43 -9.24
CA PRO A 63 -1.39 -2.22 -9.99
C PRO A 63 -2.37 -3.39 -9.98
N LEU A 64 -1.89 -4.62 -10.13
CA LEU A 64 -2.72 -5.83 -10.10
C LEU A 64 -3.46 -6.03 -8.76
N GLU A 65 -3.08 -5.30 -7.73
CA GLU A 65 -3.58 -5.39 -6.38
C GLU A 65 -4.47 -4.19 -6.01
N TRP A 66 -5.08 -3.55 -7.05
CA TRP A 66 -5.92 -2.36 -6.89
C TRP A 66 -7.08 -2.53 -5.88
N LEU A 67 -7.51 -3.78 -5.60
CA LEU A 67 -8.53 -4.03 -4.59
C LEU A 67 -8.13 -3.52 -3.20
N THR A 68 -6.82 -3.50 -2.91
CA THR A 68 -6.27 -2.96 -1.65
C THR A 68 -6.52 -1.46 -1.51
N GLU A 69 -6.55 -0.71 -2.61
CA GLU A 69 -6.96 0.70 -2.63
C GLU A 69 -8.41 0.87 -2.17
N SER A 70 -9.33 0.10 -2.76
CA SER A 70 -10.74 0.11 -2.39
C SER A 70 -10.95 -0.31 -0.93
N LEU A 71 -10.15 -1.27 -0.44
CA LEU A 71 -10.15 -1.71 0.95
C LEU A 71 -9.77 -0.55 1.89
N MET A 72 -8.71 0.20 1.58
CA MET A 72 -8.26 1.33 2.40
C MET A 72 -9.25 2.50 2.41
N ILE A 73 -9.88 2.78 1.28
CA ILE A 73 -10.92 3.80 1.20
C ILE A 73 -12.14 3.43 2.05
N ARG A 74 -12.54 2.15 2.00
CA ARG A 74 -13.64 1.64 2.83
C ARG A 74 -13.26 1.66 4.31
N PHE A 75 -12.04 1.27 4.64
CA PHE A 75 -11.55 1.35 6.01
C PHE A 75 -11.58 2.79 6.54
N ALA A 76 -11.17 3.77 5.75
CA ALA A 76 -11.23 5.18 6.13
C ALA A 76 -12.68 5.65 6.40
N ASP A 77 -13.66 5.25 5.57
CA ASP A 77 -15.08 5.57 5.79
C ASP A 77 -15.58 4.97 7.11
N GLU A 78 -15.36 3.67 7.33
CA GLU A 78 -15.85 2.98 8.53
C GLU A 78 -15.12 3.44 9.79
N LEU A 79 -13.81 3.71 9.71
CA LEU A 79 -13.05 4.29 10.82
C LEU A 79 -13.59 5.68 11.20
N CYS A 80 -13.86 6.55 10.22
CA CYS A 80 -14.43 7.87 10.49
C CYS A 80 -15.82 7.77 11.14
N ARG A 81 -16.64 6.80 10.70
CA ARG A 81 -17.97 6.54 11.30
C ARG A 81 -17.80 6.05 12.74
N ALA A 82 -16.95 5.04 12.96
CA ALA A 82 -16.68 4.51 14.29
C ALA A 82 -16.12 5.57 15.24
N LEU A 83 -15.24 6.46 14.74
CA LEU A 83 -14.75 7.62 15.50
C LEU A 83 -15.85 8.62 15.87
N SER A 84 -16.95 8.70 15.11
CA SER A 84 -18.08 9.55 15.49
C SER A 84 -18.85 8.97 16.67
N ASP A 85 -18.86 7.65 16.85
CA ASP A 85 -19.72 6.94 17.78
C ASP A 85 -18.99 6.42 19.05
N SER A 86 -17.66 6.11 18.96
CA SER A 86 -16.87 5.55 20.07
C SER A 86 -15.94 6.57 20.72
N ARG A 87 -16.09 6.78 22.03
CA ARG A 87 -15.17 7.60 22.84
C ARG A 87 -13.80 6.92 23.02
N GLU A 88 -13.77 5.61 23.17
CA GLU A 88 -12.55 4.78 23.34
C GLU A 88 -11.69 4.87 22.10
N LEU A 89 -12.28 4.70 20.91
CA LEU A 89 -11.57 4.79 19.66
C LEU A 89 -11.07 6.22 19.38
N LYS A 90 -11.89 7.25 19.71
CA LYS A 90 -11.44 8.65 19.66
C LYS A 90 -10.23 8.89 20.57
N SER A 91 -10.25 8.35 21.78
CA SER A 91 -9.12 8.47 22.71
C SER A 91 -7.86 7.80 22.16
N ALA A 92 -7.99 6.59 21.60
CA ALA A 92 -6.86 5.88 21.00
C ALA A 92 -6.24 6.66 19.82
N VAL A 93 -7.07 7.13 18.88
CA VAL A 93 -6.61 7.89 17.71
C VAL A 93 -6.11 9.29 18.08
N SER A 94 -6.63 9.91 19.15
CA SER A 94 -6.12 11.20 19.62
C SER A 94 -4.75 11.09 20.29
N LYS A 95 -4.40 9.93 20.84
CA LYS A 95 -3.07 9.66 21.41
C LYS A 95 -2.07 9.24 20.31
N ARG A 96 -2.51 8.44 19.37
CA ARG A 96 -1.71 7.91 18.25
C ARG A 96 -2.48 8.12 16.96
N GLY A 97 -1.96 8.96 16.08
CA GLY A 97 -2.61 9.28 14.81
C GLY A 97 -2.58 8.12 13.82
N VAL A 98 -3.38 8.28 12.78
CA VAL A 98 -3.46 7.33 11.66
C VAL A 98 -3.24 8.07 10.35
N ILE A 99 -2.38 7.53 9.51
CA ILE A 99 -2.17 7.98 8.13
C ILE A 99 -2.57 6.83 7.20
N ILE A 100 -3.48 7.09 6.27
CA ILE A 100 -3.90 6.12 5.27
C ILE A 100 -3.50 6.63 3.90
N VAL A 101 -2.66 5.87 3.20
CA VAL A 101 -2.25 6.10 1.80
C VAL A 101 -2.94 5.05 0.93
N PRO A 102 -4.09 5.36 0.33
CA PRO A 102 -4.91 4.35 -0.37
C PRO A 102 -4.22 3.79 -1.60
N CYS A 103 -3.50 4.65 -2.34
CA CYS A 103 -2.84 4.28 -3.58
C CYS A 103 -1.42 4.84 -3.63
N ALA A 104 -0.44 3.96 -3.46
CA ALA A 104 0.98 4.32 -3.55
C ALA A 104 1.45 4.49 -5.00
N ASN A 105 0.80 3.83 -5.96
CA ASN A 105 1.21 3.77 -7.38
C ASN A 105 0.06 4.16 -8.33
N PRO A 106 -0.40 5.42 -8.29
CA PRO A 106 -1.58 5.83 -9.07
C PRO A 106 -1.38 5.78 -10.59
N ASP A 107 -0.15 5.97 -11.09
CA ASP A 107 0.12 5.86 -12.52
C ASP A 107 0.05 4.42 -13.01
N GLY A 108 0.59 3.49 -12.22
CA GLY A 108 0.54 2.08 -12.55
C GLY A 108 -0.88 1.52 -12.53
N VAL A 109 -1.68 1.88 -11.50
CA VAL A 109 -3.09 1.47 -11.39
C VAL A 109 -3.89 2.00 -12.58
N GLU A 110 -3.72 3.29 -12.90
CA GLU A 110 -4.41 3.89 -14.05
C GLU A 110 -3.99 3.25 -15.38
N LEU A 111 -2.71 2.90 -15.55
CA LEU A 111 -2.23 2.20 -16.74
C LEU A 111 -2.85 0.81 -16.88
N LEU A 112 -2.95 0.05 -15.79
CA LEU A 112 -3.62 -1.25 -15.79
C LEU A 112 -5.10 -1.14 -16.17
N LEU A 113 -5.82 -0.19 -15.58
CA LEU A 113 -7.27 -0.07 -15.72
C LEU A 113 -7.70 0.61 -17.02
N SER A 114 -6.97 1.64 -17.46
CA SER A 114 -7.31 2.46 -18.64
C SER A 114 -6.45 2.13 -19.88
N GLY A 115 -5.47 1.25 -19.73
CA GLY A 115 -4.55 0.90 -20.80
C GLY A 115 -3.66 2.07 -21.21
N GLY A 116 -3.02 1.93 -22.38
CA GLY A 116 -2.04 2.88 -22.86
C GLY A 116 -2.54 4.31 -23.10
N ALA A 117 -3.86 4.55 -23.15
CA ALA A 117 -4.42 5.91 -23.22
C ALA A 117 -4.02 6.76 -22.01
N SER A 118 -3.86 6.14 -20.84
CA SER A 118 -3.45 6.81 -19.59
C SER A 118 -1.94 7.07 -19.48
N ALA A 119 -1.13 6.46 -20.37
CA ALA A 119 0.33 6.53 -20.31
C ALA A 119 0.93 7.88 -20.76
N GLY A 120 0.15 8.73 -21.44
CA GLY A 120 0.63 10.04 -21.90
C GLY A 120 1.93 9.92 -22.70
N SER A 121 2.94 10.71 -22.33
CA SER A 121 4.27 10.69 -23.00
C SER A 121 5.03 9.36 -22.82
N TYR A 122 4.65 8.53 -21.87
CA TYR A 122 5.24 7.21 -21.64
C TYR A 122 4.65 6.12 -22.55
N ARG A 123 3.65 6.41 -23.40
CA ARG A 123 2.95 5.42 -24.21
C ARG A 123 3.90 4.53 -25.01
N LYS A 124 4.79 5.11 -25.81
CA LYS A 124 5.76 4.35 -26.62
C LYS A 124 6.70 3.48 -25.77
N PHE A 125 7.04 3.96 -24.59
CA PHE A 125 7.91 3.25 -23.65
C PHE A 125 7.17 2.05 -23.02
N THR A 126 5.96 2.26 -22.53
CA THR A 126 5.15 1.19 -21.94
C THR A 126 4.70 0.16 -22.94
N ASP A 127 4.34 0.57 -24.18
CA ASP A 127 4.01 -0.35 -25.28
C ASP A 127 5.20 -1.26 -25.63
N ARG A 128 6.44 -0.73 -25.62
CA ARG A 128 7.65 -1.54 -25.87
C ARG A 128 7.84 -2.64 -24.83
N ILE A 129 7.52 -2.35 -23.57
CA ILE A 129 7.68 -3.30 -22.46
C ILE A 129 6.56 -4.34 -22.45
N SER A 130 5.33 -3.92 -22.72
CA SER A 130 4.13 -4.74 -22.58
C SER A 130 3.65 -5.40 -23.88
N GLY A 131 4.20 -4.99 -25.02
CA GLY A 131 3.63 -5.34 -26.34
C GLY A 131 2.24 -4.72 -26.58
N GLY A 132 1.87 -3.68 -25.80
CA GLY A 132 0.54 -3.06 -25.83
C GLY A 132 -0.50 -3.77 -24.95
N ASP A 133 -0.13 -4.86 -24.27
CA ASP A 133 -0.98 -5.56 -23.32
C ASP A 133 -0.58 -5.24 -21.89
N TYR A 134 -1.43 -4.49 -21.19
CA TYR A 134 -1.18 -4.02 -19.83
C TYR A 134 -1.82 -4.89 -18.73
N ARG A 135 -2.53 -5.98 -19.08
CA ARG A 135 -3.26 -6.83 -18.11
C ARG A 135 -2.38 -7.46 -17.03
N MET A 136 -1.08 -7.50 -17.24
CA MET A 136 -0.11 -8.01 -16.26
C MET A 136 0.83 -6.92 -15.73
N TRP A 137 0.48 -5.64 -15.93
CA TRP A 137 1.30 -4.51 -15.48
C TRP A 137 1.27 -4.40 -13.95
N ASN A 138 2.45 -4.46 -13.32
CA ASN A 138 2.60 -4.46 -11.86
C ASN A 138 3.69 -3.49 -11.36
N ALA A 139 4.14 -2.61 -12.24
CA ALA A 139 5.17 -1.59 -12.00
C ALA A 139 4.55 -0.18 -12.00
N ASN A 140 5.35 0.85 -11.71
CA ASN A 140 4.96 2.23 -12.02
C ASN A 140 5.08 2.51 -13.53
N ILE A 141 4.80 3.73 -13.97
CA ILE A 141 4.81 4.08 -15.41
C ILE A 141 6.20 3.97 -16.05
N ARG A 142 7.28 3.95 -15.26
CA ARG A 142 8.66 3.73 -15.72
C ARG A 142 9.08 2.27 -15.76
N GLY A 143 8.16 1.33 -15.51
CA GLY A 143 8.49 -0.09 -15.46
C GLY A 143 9.35 -0.46 -14.24
N VAL A 144 9.23 0.28 -13.15
CA VAL A 144 9.88 0.01 -11.87
C VAL A 144 8.84 -0.50 -10.88
N ASP A 145 9.10 -1.66 -10.32
CA ASP A 145 8.32 -2.21 -9.20
C ASP A 145 8.66 -1.40 -7.94
N ILE A 146 7.70 -0.57 -7.49
CA ILE A 146 7.97 0.34 -6.38
C ILE A 146 8.18 -0.38 -5.05
N ASN A 147 7.64 -1.59 -4.88
CA ASN A 147 7.87 -2.41 -3.69
C ASN A 147 9.17 -3.23 -3.77
N HIS A 148 9.97 -3.02 -4.82
CA HIS A 148 11.36 -3.47 -4.96
C HIS A 148 12.35 -2.28 -4.95
N ASN A 149 11.85 -1.05 -4.86
CA ASN A 149 12.66 0.16 -5.02
C ASN A 149 13.11 0.81 -3.70
N PHE A 150 12.67 0.31 -2.54
CA PHE A 150 13.13 0.83 -1.24
C PHE A 150 14.55 0.39 -0.91
N ASN A 151 15.25 1.20 -0.09
CA ASN A 151 16.63 0.91 0.34
C ASN A 151 16.67 -0.15 1.46
N ALA A 152 16.26 -1.36 1.14
CA ALA A 152 16.33 -2.54 2.00
C ALA A 152 16.95 -3.70 1.23
N GLY A 153 18.29 -3.83 1.30
CA GLY A 153 18.99 -4.87 0.55
C GLY A 153 18.93 -4.72 -0.97
N HIS A 154 18.71 -3.52 -1.49
CA HIS A 154 18.51 -3.25 -2.92
C HIS A 154 19.64 -3.81 -3.80
N ALA A 155 20.90 -3.73 -3.37
CA ALA A 155 22.02 -4.30 -4.13
C ALA A 155 21.97 -5.84 -4.23
N ILE A 156 21.45 -6.51 -3.20
CA ILE A 156 21.22 -7.95 -3.20
C ILE A 156 20.08 -8.27 -4.14
N LEU A 157 18.97 -7.55 -4.01
CA LEU A 157 17.80 -7.67 -4.88
C LEU A 157 18.17 -7.53 -6.36
N ARG A 158 18.96 -6.53 -6.71
CA ARG A 158 19.41 -6.32 -8.11
C ARG A 158 20.18 -7.53 -8.66
N LYS A 159 21.04 -8.15 -7.86
CA LYS A 159 21.74 -9.39 -8.26
C LYS A 159 20.76 -10.56 -8.46
N MET A 160 19.74 -10.66 -7.61
CA MET A 160 18.72 -11.71 -7.73
C MET A 160 17.84 -11.48 -8.97
N GLU A 161 17.45 -10.24 -9.24
CA GLU A 161 16.67 -9.85 -10.44
C GLU A 161 17.46 -10.16 -11.72
N GLN A 162 18.76 -9.82 -11.76
CA GLN A 162 19.63 -10.12 -12.90
C GLN A 162 19.74 -11.64 -13.14
N LYS A 163 19.89 -12.44 -12.08
CA LYS A 163 19.87 -13.91 -12.19
C LYS A 163 18.54 -14.44 -12.70
N ALA A 164 17.43 -13.75 -12.41
CA ALA A 164 16.10 -14.06 -12.92
C ALA A 164 15.82 -13.48 -14.33
N GLY A 165 16.82 -12.88 -14.99
CA GLY A 165 16.70 -12.28 -16.32
C GLY A 165 16.11 -10.87 -16.34
N ILE A 166 15.95 -10.22 -15.18
CA ILE A 166 15.36 -8.87 -15.07
C ILE A 166 16.50 -7.84 -15.04
N ASN A 167 16.88 -7.35 -16.22
CA ASN A 167 18.04 -6.46 -16.37
C ASN A 167 17.70 -4.97 -16.45
N GLY A 168 16.43 -4.63 -16.63
CA GLY A 168 15.95 -3.25 -16.78
C GLY A 168 14.45 -3.14 -16.59
N PRO A 169 13.87 -1.98 -16.94
CA PRO A 169 12.44 -1.71 -16.82
C PRO A 169 11.58 -2.83 -17.39
N ALA A 170 10.62 -3.27 -16.59
CA ALA A 170 9.76 -4.41 -16.92
C ALA A 170 8.35 -4.16 -16.38
N MET A 171 7.39 -4.97 -16.80
CA MET A 171 6.03 -4.90 -16.26
C MET A 171 5.97 -5.23 -14.75
N ARG A 172 6.99 -5.90 -14.22
CA ARG A 172 7.05 -6.37 -12.82
C ARG A 172 8.47 -6.69 -12.37
N ARG A 173 8.71 -6.64 -11.07
CA ARG A 173 9.93 -7.11 -10.39
C ARG A 173 11.21 -6.34 -10.67
N PHE A 174 11.25 -5.30 -11.47
CA PHE A 174 12.43 -4.48 -11.64
C PHE A 174 12.46 -3.39 -10.56
N GLY A 175 13.38 -3.46 -9.61
CA GLY A 175 13.50 -2.53 -8.49
C GLY A 175 14.18 -1.19 -8.80
N GLY A 176 14.41 -0.89 -10.09
CA GLY A 176 15.13 0.33 -10.48
C GLY A 176 16.65 0.15 -10.41
N TYR A 177 17.37 1.08 -11.04
CA TYR A 177 18.85 1.05 -11.05
C TYR A 177 19.46 1.53 -9.71
N LYS A 178 18.70 2.30 -8.93
CA LYS A 178 19.08 2.83 -7.60
C LYS A 178 17.93 2.69 -6.63
N PRO A 179 18.19 2.50 -5.34
CA PRO A 179 17.12 2.51 -4.35
C PRO A 179 16.52 3.92 -4.26
N ASN A 180 15.24 3.99 -3.95
CA ASN A 180 14.47 5.23 -3.83
C ASN A 180 14.53 6.11 -5.09
N SER A 181 14.71 5.51 -6.28
CA SER A 181 14.76 6.24 -7.55
C SER A 181 13.39 6.81 -7.96
N GLU A 182 12.31 6.15 -7.56
CA GLU A 182 10.97 6.51 -7.98
C GLU A 182 10.32 7.55 -7.05
N PRO A 183 9.57 8.51 -7.61
CA PRO A 183 8.92 9.54 -6.80
C PRO A 183 7.90 8.95 -5.84
N GLU A 184 7.21 7.88 -6.21
CA GLU A 184 6.26 7.15 -5.37
C GLU A 184 6.95 6.57 -4.13
N THR A 185 8.09 5.93 -4.33
CA THR A 185 8.92 5.38 -3.22
C THR A 185 9.41 6.51 -2.32
N ARG A 186 9.94 7.60 -2.92
CA ARG A 186 10.41 8.76 -2.14
C ARG A 186 9.31 9.44 -1.34
N ALA A 187 8.09 9.46 -1.86
CA ALA A 187 6.94 10.03 -1.15
C ALA A 187 6.67 9.29 0.17
N LEU A 188 6.66 7.96 0.14
CA LEU A 188 6.49 7.13 1.35
C LEU A 188 7.69 7.25 2.30
N VAL A 189 8.92 7.26 1.76
CA VAL A 189 10.14 7.48 2.55
C VAL A 189 10.09 8.82 3.26
N SER A 190 9.74 9.89 2.56
CA SER A 190 9.62 11.23 3.11
C SER A 190 8.51 11.32 4.16
N LEU A 191 7.37 10.69 3.92
CA LEU A 191 6.28 10.59 4.87
C LEU A 191 6.77 9.98 6.20
N CYS A 192 7.38 8.80 6.14
CA CYS A 192 7.84 8.10 7.35
C CYS A 192 8.95 8.86 8.10
N ARG A 193 9.79 9.61 7.38
CA ARG A 193 10.84 10.45 7.99
C ARG A 193 10.32 11.76 8.55
N SER A 194 9.22 12.29 8.01
CA SER A 194 8.62 13.55 8.48
C SER A 194 7.79 13.39 9.77
N PHE A 195 7.35 12.18 10.05
CA PHE A 195 6.61 11.83 11.26
C PHE A 195 7.37 10.73 12.02
N SER A 196 7.27 10.72 13.35
CA SER A 196 7.79 9.62 14.16
C SER A 196 6.87 8.40 14.06
N VAL A 197 6.78 7.82 12.84
CA VAL A 197 5.87 6.70 12.56
C VAL A 197 6.18 5.53 13.48
N SER A 198 5.18 5.06 14.21
CA SER A 198 5.35 3.96 15.17
C SER A 198 5.35 2.59 14.52
N ARG A 199 4.59 2.41 13.43
CA ARG A 199 4.50 1.17 12.66
C ARG A 199 3.88 1.39 11.29
N VAL A 200 4.10 0.43 10.39
CA VAL A 200 3.53 0.46 9.04
C VAL A 200 2.81 -0.84 8.71
N TYR A 201 1.73 -0.72 7.95
CA TYR A 201 0.99 -1.83 7.35
C TYR A 201 0.95 -1.62 5.84
N ALA A 202 1.61 -2.49 5.09
CA ALA A 202 1.60 -2.53 3.63
C ALA A 202 0.58 -3.57 3.17
N PHE A 203 -0.48 -3.13 2.49
CA PHE A 203 -1.52 -4.02 1.99
C PHE A 203 -1.23 -4.43 0.56
N HIS A 204 -1.14 -5.71 0.36
CA HIS A 204 -0.91 -6.42 -0.88
C HIS A 204 -2.00 -7.47 -1.11
N SER A 205 -1.97 -8.17 -2.21
CA SER A 205 -2.72 -9.40 -2.47
C SER A 205 -1.87 -10.37 -3.29
N GLN A 206 -1.98 -11.64 -3.12
CA GLN A 206 -2.98 -12.40 -2.40
C GLN A 206 -2.30 -13.54 -1.61
N GLY A 207 -2.98 -14.10 -0.60
CA GLY A 207 -2.43 -15.24 0.16
C GLY A 207 -3.13 -15.48 1.50
N GLU A 208 -3.79 -14.46 2.08
CA GLU A 208 -4.27 -14.44 3.47
C GLU A 208 -3.11 -14.67 4.45
N GLU A 209 -2.04 -13.89 4.24
CA GLU A 209 -0.77 -14.04 4.93
C GLU A 209 -0.33 -12.71 5.56
N ILE A 210 0.46 -12.81 6.64
CA ILE A 210 1.06 -11.67 7.35
C ILE A 210 2.56 -11.90 7.48
N PHE A 211 3.35 -10.94 7.00
CA PHE A 211 4.80 -10.90 7.13
C PHE A 211 5.18 -9.76 8.09
N TYR A 212 6.05 -10.03 9.08
CA TYR A 212 6.36 -9.09 10.18
C TYR A 212 7.86 -8.91 10.47
N ARG A 213 8.71 -9.50 9.65
CA ARG A 213 10.18 -9.45 9.84
C ARG A 213 10.91 -9.07 8.54
N TYR A 214 12.16 -8.69 8.66
CA TYR A 214 13.06 -8.49 7.54
C TYR A 214 14.38 -9.25 7.79
N GLY A 215 14.58 -10.35 7.11
CA GLY A 215 15.66 -11.28 7.42
C GLY A 215 15.59 -11.71 8.89
N GLU A 216 16.68 -11.55 9.62
CA GLU A 216 16.72 -11.84 11.07
C GLU A 216 16.25 -10.67 11.96
N LYS A 217 15.91 -9.51 11.36
CA LYS A 217 15.42 -8.35 12.12
C LYS A 217 13.96 -8.52 12.48
N ILE A 218 13.68 -8.60 13.77
CA ILE A 218 12.34 -8.62 14.36
C ILE A 218 12.29 -7.51 15.41
N PRO A 219 11.73 -6.32 15.10
CA PRO A 219 11.62 -5.26 16.10
C PRO A 219 10.83 -5.69 17.32
N ALA A 220 11.13 -5.10 18.47
CA ALA A 220 10.47 -5.44 19.72
C ALA A 220 8.94 -5.35 19.61
N GLY A 221 8.24 -6.38 20.08
CA GLY A 221 6.79 -6.48 20.02
C GLY A 221 6.19 -6.92 18.68
N SER A 222 6.99 -6.97 17.58
CA SER A 222 6.47 -7.30 16.24
C SER A 222 5.81 -8.68 16.19
N GLU A 223 6.40 -9.68 16.83
CA GLU A 223 5.87 -11.05 16.81
C GLU A 223 4.55 -11.17 17.56
N GLN A 224 4.46 -10.56 18.75
CA GLN A 224 3.21 -10.52 19.52
C GLN A 224 2.10 -9.78 18.75
N MET A 225 2.43 -8.62 18.17
CA MET A 225 1.50 -7.89 17.32
C MET A 225 1.05 -8.73 16.12
N ALA A 226 1.99 -9.40 15.42
CA ALA A 226 1.68 -10.27 14.29
C ALA A 226 0.73 -11.39 14.69
N GLN A 227 0.95 -12.02 15.84
CA GLN A 227 0.08 -13.07 16.34
C GLN A 227 -1.34 -12.55 16.66
N MET A 228 -1.45 -11.35 17.26
CA MET A 228 -2.75 -10.70 17.51
C MET A 228 -3.49 -10.40 16.21
N LEU A 229 -2.79 -9.88 15.20
CA LEU A 229 -3.35 -9.61 13.87
C LEU A 229 -3.79 -10.90 13.18
N ALA A 230 -2.98 -11.95 13.25
CA ALA A 230 -3.29 -13.26 12.68
C ALA A 230 -4.52 -13.89 13.36
N ASN A 231 -4.60 -13.83 14.69
CA ASN A 231 -5.75 -14.35 15.43
C ASN A 231 -7.05 -13.59 15.07
N SER A 232 -6.97 -12.26 14.92
CA SER A 232 -8.13 -11.43 14.58
C SER A 232 -8.62 -11.66 13.14
N SER A 233 -7.71 -11.88 12.18
CA SER A 233 -8.05 -12.04 10.76
C SER A 233 -8.21 -13.50 10.33
N GLY A 234 -7.65 -14.45 11.08
CA GLY A 234 -7.49 -15.83 10.65
C GLY A 234 -6.45 -16.01 9.53
N TYR A 235 -5.56 -15.02 9.33
CA TYR A 235 -4.46 -15.08 8.38
C TYR A 235 -3.27 -15.82 8.98
N THR A 236 -2.43 -16.42 8.13
CA THR A 236 -1.24 -17.15 8.56
C THR A 236 -0.01 -16.25 8.63
N LEU A 237 0.84 -16.49 9.66
CA LEU A 237 2.13 -15.82 9.73
C LEU A 237 3.12 -16.51 8.78
N GLN A 238 3.87 -15.71 8.03
CA GLN A 238 4.82 -16.19 7.05
C GLN A 238 6.19 -15.52 7.20
N THR A 239 7.20 -16.22 6.69
CA THR A 239 8.55 -15.68 6.51
C THR A 239 8.81 -15.48 5.02
N GLN A 240 9.35 -14.32 4.66
CA GLN A 240 9.67 -14.02 3.26
C GLN A 240 10.86 -14.84 2.76
N GLY A 241 10.81 -15.17 1.47
CA GLY A 241 11.89 -15.81 0.73
C GLY A 241 11.99 -15.31 -0.72
N GLY A 242 13.10 -15.60 -1.37
CA GLY A 242 13.33 -15.25 -2.78
C GLY A 242 13.36 -13.74 -3.06
N LEU A 243 12.87 -13.34 -4.24
CA LEU A 243 12.87 -11.93 -4.67
C LEU A 243 12.04 -11.00 -3.77
N ALA A 244 11.02 -11.52 -3.10
CA ALA A 244 10.20 -10.74 -2.18
C ALA A 244 10.89 -10.40 -0.85
N SER A 245 12.12 -10.90 -0.62
CA SER A 245 12.84 -10.71 0.65
C SER A 245 13.56 -9.37 0.77
N HIS A 246 13.56 -8.54 -0.26
CA HIS A 246 14.33 -7.29 -0.31
C HIS A 246 13.59 -6.20 -1.09
N GLY A 247 13.88 -4.95 -0.75
CA GLY A 247 13.40 -3.78 -1.47
C GLY A 247 11.97 -3.35 -1.17
N GLY A 248 11.27 -4.05 -0.27
CA GLY A 248 9.89 -3.74 0.12
C GLY A 248 9.76 -2.56 1.09
N PHE A 249 8.58 -1.94 1.12
CA PHE A 249 8.27 -0.83 2.03
C PHE A 249 8.39 -1.25 3.50
N LYS A 250 7.77 -2.37 3.88
CA LYS A 250 7.90 -2.94 5.22
C LYS A 250 9.36 -3.24 5.58
N ASP A 251 10.10 -3.84 4.65
CA ASP A 251 11.49 -4.24 4.87
C ASP A 251 12.39 -3.03 5.12
N TRP A 252 12.19 -1.97 4.32
CA TRP A 252 12.88 -0.71 4.50
C TRP A 252 12.54 -0.07 5.84
N PHE A 253 11.25 -0.04 6.22
CA PHE A 253 10.81 0.57 7.47
C PHE A 253 11.42 -0.15 8.68
N ILE A 254 11.39 -1.48 8.70
CA ILE A 254 12.04 -2.29 9.73
C ILE A 254 13.55 -2.01 9.77
N ASN A 255 14.19 -1.97 8.60
CA ASN A 255 15.64 -1.78 8.50
C ASN A 255 16.10 -0.39 8.95
N GLU A 256 15.34 0.65 8.60
CA GLU A 256 15.67 2.06 8.85
C GLU A 256 15.35 2.49 10.28
N PHE A 257 14.18 2.11 10.81
CA PHE A 257 13.67 2.62 12.08
C PHE A 257 13.70 1.61 13.22
N ASN A 258 13.94 0.34 12.94
CA ASN A 258 13.82 -0.76 13.92
C ASN A 258 12.46 -0.75 14.65
N CYS A 259 11.40 -0.40 13.92
CA CYS A 259 10.02 -0.36 14.37
C CYS A 259 9.18 -1.42 13.66
N PRO A 260 8.05 -1.87 14.24
CA PRO A 260 7.18 -2.88 13.66
C PRO A 260 6.67 -2.49 12.28
N GLY A 261 6.80 -3.40 11.31
CA GLY A 261 6.30 -3.27 9.96
C GLY A 261 5.68 -4.58 9.51
N PHE A 262 4.54 -4.48 8.81
CA PHE A 262 3.76 -5.64 8.40
C PHE A 262 3.41 -5.55 6.92
N THR A 263 3.53 -6.67 6.21
CA THR A 263 2.89 -6.87 4.91
C THR A 263 1.67 -7.76 5.13
N ILE A 264 0.53 -7.33 4.62
CA ILE A 264 -0.75 -8.04 4.72
C ILE A 264 -1.17 -8.42 3.30
N GLU A 265 -1.12 -9.70 2.97
CA GLU A 265 -1.55 -10.26 1.68
C GLU A 265 -3.03 -10.63 1.75
N ILE A 266 -3.91 -9.75 1.24
CA ILE A 266 -5.37 -9.93 1.38
C ILE A 266 -5.94 -10.94 0.40
N GLY A 267 -6.95 -11.68 0.84
CA GLY A 267 -7.76 -12.56 -0.01
C GLY A 267 -7.01 -13.72 -0.64
N ARG A 268 -7.73 -14.52 -1.41
CA ARG A 268 -7.19 -15.69 -2.14
C ARG A 268 -7.60 -15.66 -3.60
N GLY A 269 -6.85 -16.37 -4.44
CA GLY A 269 -7.18 -16.52 -5.84
C GLY A 269 -6.07 -16.02 -6.76
N LYS A 270 -6.43 -15.30 -7.81
CA LYS A 270 -5.49 -14.77 -8.81
C LYS A 270 -5.70 -13.26 -8.99
N ASN A 271 -4.63 -12.50 -8.92
CA ASN A 271 -4.67 -11.06 -9.18
C ASN A 271 -4.95 -10.72 -10.66
N PRO A 272 -5.75 -9.66 -10.93
CA PRO A 272 -6.44 -8.84 -9.94
C PRO A 272 -7.62 -9.58 -9.30
N LEU A 273 -7.74 -9.50 -7.97
CA LEU A 273 -8.92 -10.01 -7.27
C LEU A 273 -10.17 -9.23 -7.74
N PRO A 274 -11.30 -9.92 -7.98
CA PRO A 274 -12.51 -9.24 -8.44
C PRO A 274 -13.11 -8.34 -7.36
N ILE A 275 -13.80 -7.27 -7.77
CA ILE A 275 -14.41 -6.31 -6.84
C ILE A 275 -15.43 -6.95 -5.88
N SER A 276 -16.05 -8.07 -6.26
CA SER A 276 -16.95 -8.86 -5.41
C SER A 276 -16.28 -9.35 -4.12
N GLU A 277 -14.95 -9.54 -4.14
CA GLU A 277 -14.16 -9.97 -2.97
C GLU A 277 -13.96 -8.85 -1.94
N LEU A 278 -14.20 -7.58 -2.31
CA LEU A 278 -14.00 -6.46 -1.40
C LEU A 278 -14.82 -6.60 -0.10
N SER A 279 -16.09 -6.97 -0.21
CA SER A 279 -16.97 -7.04 0.97
C SER A 279 -16.62 -8.19 1.92
N PRO A 280 -16.42 -9.43 1.48
CA PRO A 280 -15.97 -10.51 2.37
C PRO A 280 -14.58 -10.25 2.96
N ILE A 281 -13.62 -9.75 2.16
CA ILE A 281 -12.28 -9.39 2.66
C ILE A 281 -12.37 -8.28 3.71
N PHE A 282 -13.14 -7.24 3.45
CA PHE A 282 -13.33 -6.15 4.40
C PHE A 282 -13.95 -6.62 5.72
N ALA A 283 -15.00 -7.42 5.65
CA ALA A 283 -15.66 -7.96 6.85
C ALA A 283 -14.69 -8.77 7.72
N ARG A 284 -13.80 -9.53 7.08
CA ARG A 284 -12.78 -10.33 7.76
C ARG A 284 -11.65 -9.49 8.38
N LEU A 285 -11.26 -8.39 7.73
CA LEU A 285 -10.08 -7.61 8.11
C LEU A 285 -10.42 -6.37 8.95
N TYR A 286 -11.68 -5.97 9.05
CA TYR A 286 -12.05 -4.72 9.70
C TYR A 286 -11.56 -4.64 11.15
N GLU A 287 -11.81 -5.69 11.94
CA GLU A 287 -11.35 -5.76 13.34
C GLU A 287 -9.82 -5.78 13.43
N MET A 288 -9.16 -6.53 12.56
CA MET A 288 -7.69 -6.54 12.50
C MET A 288 -7.12 -5.15 12.21
N MET A 289 -7.73 -4.41 11.28
CA MET A 289 -7.29 -3.04 10.96
C MET A 289 -7.54 -2.08 12.11
N LEU A 290 -8.66 -2.20 12.84
CA LEU A 290 -8.89 -1.43 14.07
C LEU A 290 -7.90 -1.80 15.18
N LEU A 291 -7.64 -3.09 15.37
CA LEU A 291 -6.66 -3.60 16.33
C LEU A 291 -5.27 -3.01 16.05
N GLY A 292 -4.87 -2.96 14.78
CA GLY A 292 -3.61 -2.37 14.33
C GLY A 292 -3.40 -0.90 14.74
N LEU A 293 -4.46 -0.18 15.10
CA LEU A 293 -4.35 1.20 15.60
C LEU A 293 -3.93 1.27 17.07
N VAL A 294 -4.28 0.26 17.86
CA VAL A 294 -4.22 0.33 19.33
C VAL A 294 -3.12 -0.50 19.97
N ILE A 295 -2.67 -1.55 19.27
CA ILE A 295 -1.58 -2.44 19.74
C ILE A 295 -0.19 -1.83 19.61
#